data_4b85856926d481469b4a1377f9efe038
#
_entry.id   4b85856926d481469b4a1377f9efe038
#
_cell.length_a   1.000
_cell.length_b   1.000
_cell.length_c   1.000
_cell.angle_alpha   90.00
_cell.angle_beta   90.00
_cell.angle_gamma   90.00
#
_symmetry.space_group_name_H-M   'P 1'
#
loop_
_entity.id
_entity.type
_entity.pdbx_description
1 polymer ?
#
loop_
_entity_poly.entity_id
_entity_poly.type
_entity_poly.pdbx_seq_one_letter_code
_entity_poly.pdbx_strand_id
1 'polypeptide(L)'
;MKPLREFLAEIPDPRSGREKSHDHIDILLMIIIGFLAGKSSLRRIVKWGRRKEKFLKKHLRLKNGIPSVSTFSRIASAVDAELLALILMNWIGSILDTRGIHIIIDGKALRGATDKLADKRAPYILNAIDAATRLVIGQLSIPEKTGEATAIPKLLELLDITGSTVTIDAIGTSETIMSMINSNSGYFVMQVKKNCPATYNEITALFDQINTEIETDREKFDKKYKEKYSEHTTSEVNRERYENRTMKSYTGDASIGRIRDELPFVRTVGLSLQVRIPKEVDEFGIDITPSKDEFIKSGSRKCPKPVEGDGFTDNIQKVGMISNRILGARELADYRRSHWRIENCLHHVLDEDFGEDKCVARQSKDALSVLRKISYNVARLMQLEDPVNRIQMIDIMDEVDSDLTCVAKFIFEPIPSMY
;
A
#
# COMPACT_ATOMS: atom_id res chain seq x y z
N MET A 1 27.25 4.58 -2.40
CA MET A 1 26.06 3.75 -2.68
C MET A 1 26.26 3.01 -4.01
N LYS A 2 25.60 1.86 -4.20
CA LYS A 2 25.67 1.08 -5.44
C LYS A 2 24.50 1.45 -6.35
N PRO A 3 24.67 1.48 -7.69
CA PRO A 3 23.56 1.60 -8.63
C PRO A 3 22.66 0.35 -8.62
N LEU A 4 21.41 0.48 -9.07
CA LEU A 4 20.44 -0.63 -9.15
C LEU A 4 21.03 -1.86 -9.89
N ARG A 5 21.79 -1.62 -10.96
CA ARG A 5 22.47 -2.70 -11.70
C ARG A 5 23.35 -3.59 -10.81
N GLU A 6 24.06 -3.03 -9.85
CA GLU A 6 24.95 -3.77 -8.95
C GLU A 6 24.18 -4.60 -7.92
N PHE A 7 23.02 -4.09 -7.44
CA PHE A 7 22.11 -4.87 -6.60
C PHE A 7 21.54 -6.06 -7.37
N LEU A 8 21.11 -5.86 -8.62
CA LEU A 8 20.62 -6.95 -9.47
C LEU A 8 21.71 -7.97 -9.81
N ALA A 9 22.98 -7.57 -9.85
CA ALA A 9 24.10 -8.47 -10.10
C ALA A 9 24.34 -9.52 -9.00
N GLU A 10 23.72 -9.34 -7.82
CA GLU A 10 23.71 -10.33 -6.74
C GLU A 10 22.79 -11.54 -7.06
N ILE A 11 21.94 -11.45 -8.10
CA ILE A 11 21.09 -12.57 -8.56
C ILE A 11 21.95 -13.57 -9.32
N PRO A 12 22.03 -14.84 -8.89
CA PRO A 12 22.73 -15.86 -9.66
C PRO A 12 22.02 -16.12 -10.99
N ASP A 13 22.82 -16.42 -12.03
CA ASP A 13 22.21 -16.79 -13.31
C ASP A 13 21.50 -18.14 -13.19
N PRO A 14 20.17 -18.20 -13.35
CA PRO A 14 19.40 -19.42 -13.12
C PRO A 14 19.62 -20.48 -14.20
N ARG A 15 20.34 -20.16 -15.26
CA ARG A 15 20.59 -21.08 -16.38
C ARG A 15 21.81 -21.97 -16.12
N SER A 16 21.66 -23.26 -16.37
CA SER A 16 22.79 -24.21 -16.51
C SER A 16 23.42 -24.11 -17.90
N GLY A 17 24.71 -24.44 -18.02
CA GLY A 17 25.43 -24.47 -19.27
C GLY A 17 26.53 -23.41 -19.42
N ARG A 18 27.50 -23.68 -20.32
CA ARG A 18 28.71 -22.87 -20.47
C ARG A 18 28.54 -21.65 -21.36
N GLU A 19 27.74 -21.73 -22.42
CA GLU A 19 27.54 -20.64 -23.37
C GLU A 19 26.19 -19.97 -23.18
N LYS A 20 26.24 -18.72 -22.71
CA LYS A 20 25.06 -17.88 -22.49
C LYS A 20 25.12 -16.70 -23.47
N SER A 21 24.29 -16.73 -24.50
CA SER A 21 24.27 -15.72 -25.56
C SER A 21 23.91 -14.31 -25.05
N HIS A 22 23.26 -14.20 -23.88
CA HIS A 22 22.82 -12.94 -23.29
C HIS A 22 23.02 -12.97 -21.79
N ASP A 23 23.44 -11.84 -21.22
CA ASP A 23 23.53 -11.62 -19.78
C ASP A 23 22.12 -11.57 -19.17
N HIS A 24 21.89 -12.31 -18.08
CA HIS A 24 20.58 -12.36 -17.41
C HIS A 24 20.24 -11.03 -16.73
N ILE A 25 21.23 -10.32 -16.18
CA ILE A 25 21.03 -8.99 -15.55
C ILE A 25 20.58 -7.98 -16.60
N ASP A 26 21.19 -8.00 -17.79
CA ASP A 26 20.76 -7.14 -18.88
C ASP A 26 19.32 -7.44 -19.33
N ILE A 27 18.87 -8.71 -19.26
CA ILE A 27 17.48 -9.07 -19.53
C ILE A 27 16.54 -8.52 -18.46
N LEU A 28 16.90 -8.61 -17.15
CA LEU A 28 16.12 -8.05 -16.07
C LEU A 28 16.02 -6.52 -16.19
N LEU A 29 17.15 -5.85 -16.48
CA LEU A 29 17.17 -4.41 -16.73
C LEU A 29 16.32 -4.01 -17.93
N MET A 30 16.33 -4.78 -19.00
CA MET A 30 15.44 -4.54 -20.14
C MET A 30 13.96 -4.68 -19.78
N ILE A 31 13.61 -5.61 -18.87
CA ILE A 31 12.23 -5.73 -18.38
C ILE A 31 11.85 -4.50 -17.58
N ILE A 32 12.70 -4.05 -16.66
CA ILE A 32 12.50 -2.85 -15.83
C ILE A 32 12.32 -1.62 -16.72
N ILE A 33 13.26 -1.35 -17.62
CA ILE A 33 13.20 -0.19 -18.52
C ILE A 33 11.98 -0.29 -19.46
N GLY A 34 11.63 -1.50 -19.90
CA GLY A 34 10.45 -1.72 -20.71
C GLY A 34 9.14 -1.43 -20.00
N PHE A 35 9.03 -1.78 -18.70
CA PHE A 35 7.88 -1.40 -17.88
C PHE A 35 7.83 0.11 -17.68
N LEU A 36 8.97 0.75 -17.39
CA LEU A 36 9.09 2.20 -17.31
C LEU A 36 8.65 2.92 -18.59
N ALA A 37 8.92 2.32 -19.76
CA ALA A 37 8.45 2.83 -21.05
C ALA A 37 6.99 2.45 -21.37
N GLY A 38 6.18 2.01 -20.39
CA GLY A 38 4.76 1.66 -20.56
C GLY A 38 4.50 0.35 -21.31
N LYS A 39 5.47 -0.58 -21.39
CA LYS A 39 5.30 -1.85 -22.10
C LYS A 39 4.86 -2.95 -21.14
N SER A 40 3.59 -3.25 -21.06
CA SER A 40 2.95 -4.14 -20.10
C SER A 40 3.22 -5.65 -20.26
N SER A 41 3.91 -6.09 -21.32
CA SER A 41 4.19 -7.52 -21.57
C SER A 41 5.57 -7.77 -22.18
N LEU A 42 6.16 -8.94 -21.91
CA LEU A 42 7.48 -9.33 -22.44
C LEU A 42 7.54 -9.24 -23.98
N ARG A 43 6.46 -9.59 -24.67
CA ARG A 43 6.37 -9.45 -26.14
C ARG A 43 6.48 -7.99 -26.58
N ARG A 44 5.78 -7.07 -25.88
CA ARG A 44 5.86 -5.62 -26.16
C ARG A 44 7.23 -5.07 -25.83
N ILE A 45 7.84 -5.51 -24.72
CA ILE A 45 9.21 -5.13 -24.33
C ILE A 45 10.23 -5.53 -25.37
N VAL A 46 10.19 -6.76 -25.88
CA VAL A 46 11.11 -7.22 -26.94
C VAL A 46 10.92 -6.43 -28.24
N LYS A 47 9.67 -6.21 -28.66
CA LYS A 47 9.37 -5.40 -29.86
C LYS A 47 9.88 -3.96 -29.73
N TRP A 48 9.69 -3.37 -28.56
CA TRP A 48 10.16 -2.02 -28.22
C TRP A 48 11.69 -1.98 -28.14
N GLY A 49 12.31 -2.93 -27.46
CA GLY A 49 13.77 -3.04 -27.32
C GLY A 49 14.50 -3.09 -28.66
N ARG A 50 13.94 -3.79 -29.67
CA ARG A 50 14.51 -3.80 -31.05
C ARG A 50 14.52 -2.41 -31.68
N ARG A 51 13.54 -1.55 -31.39
CA ARG A 51 13.51 -0.17 -31.89
C ARG A 51 14.50 0.73 -31.15
N LYS A 52 14.75 0.45 -29.87
CA LYS A 52 15.66 1.21 -29.00
C LYS A 52 17.04 0.58 -28.84
N GLU A 53 17.39 -0.42 -29.69
CA GLU A 53 18.60 -1.22 -29.55
C GLU A 53 19.88 -0.37 -29.50
N LYS A 54 19.97 0.71 -30.30
CA LYS A 54 21.12 1.62 -30.31
C LYS A 54 21.38 2.27 -28.95
N PHE A 55 20.31 2.67 -28.24
CA PHE A 55 20.42 3.21 -26.89
C PHE A 55 20.78 2.11 -25.88
N LEU A 56 20.05 1.01 -25.92
CA LEU A 56 20.25 -0.11 -24.99
C LEU A 56 21.68 -0.64 -25.05
N LYS A 57 22.29 -0.73 -26.23
CA LYS A 57 23.69 -1.14 -26.42
C LYS A 57 24.72 -0.20 -25.77
N LYS A 58 24.38 1.05 -25.44
CA LYS A 58 25.28 1.94 -24.73
C LYS A 58 25.45 1.56 -23.25
N HIS A 59 24.43 0.93 -22.67
CA HIS A 59 24.35 0.65 -21.24
C HIS A 59 24.34 -0.84 -20.91
N LEU A 60 23.90 -1.70 -21.85
CA LEU A 60 23.73 -3.13 -21.69
C LEU A 60 24.68 -3.92 -22.60
N ARG A 61 25.11 -5.10 -22.13
CA ARG A 61 26.03 -6.00 -22.89
C ARG A 61 25.25 -6.82 -23.92
N LEU A 62 24.67 -6.17 -24.92
CA LEU A 62 23.84 -6.79 -25.95
C LEU A 62 24.67 -7.24 -27.16
N LYS A 63 25.72 -8.06 -26.95
CA LYS A 63 26.61 -8.54 -28.02
C LYS A 63 25.87 -9.24 -29.16
N ASN A 64 24.84 -10.00 -28.82
CA ASN A 64 24.02 -10.78 -29.78
C ASN A 64 22.65 -10.11 -30.07
N GLY A 65 22.55 -8.77 -29.88
CA GLY A 65 21.31 -8.02 -30.07
C GLY A 65 20.27 -8.25 -28.98
N ILE A 66 19.01 -7.97 -29.31
CA ILE A 66 17.90 -8.10 -28.36
C ILE A 66 17.46 -9.57 -28.24
N PRO A 67 17.42 -10.14 -27.01
CA PRO A 67 16.98 -11.51 -26.79
C PRO A 67 15.55 -11.79 -27.30
N SER A 68 15.26 -13.06 -27.59
CA SER A 68 13.92 -13.48 -28.00
C SER A 68 12.92 -13.43 -26.82
N VAL A 69 11.61 -13.36 -27.12
CA VAL A 69 10.54 -13.42 -26.10
C VAL A 69 10.66 -14.67 -25.23
N SER A 70 11.01 -15.81 -25.83
CA SER A 70 11.20 -17.08 -25.09
C SER A 70 12.39 -17.02 -24.14
N THR A 71 13.45 -16.28 -24.48
CA THR A 71 14.60 -16.04 -23.58
C THR A 71 14.18 -15.18 -22.39
N PHE A 72 13.45 -14.09 -22.62
CA PHE A 72 12.88 -13.27 -21.55
C PHE A 72 11.99 -14.10 -20.62
N SER A 73 11.08 -14.89 -21.19
CA SER A 73 10.14 -15.72 -20.40
C SER A 73 10.90 -16.75 -19.56
N ARG A 74 11.91 -17.42 -20.12
CA ARG A 74 12.72 -18.40 -19.36
C ARG A 74 13.47 -17.78 -18.20
N ILE A 75 14.09 -16.62 -18.39
CA ILE A 75 14.78 -15.90 -17.30
C ILE A 75 13.78 -15.47 -16.24
N ALA A 76 12.70 -14.80 -16.62
CA ALA A 76 11.69 -14.32 -15.67
C ALA A 76 11.00 -15.46 -14.88
N SER A 77 10.91 -16.67 -15.47
CA SER A 77 10.34 -17.85 -14.78
C SER A 77 11.33 -18.60 -13.91
N ALA A 78 12.64 -18.43 -14.15
CA ALA A 78 13.68 -19.17 -13.47
C ALA A 78 14.39 -18.33 -12.36
N VAL A 79 14.23 -17.01 -12.38
CA VAL A 79 14.74 -16.13 -11.33
C VAL A 79 13.97 -16.35 -10.03
N ASP A 80 14.70 -16.45 -8.93
CA ASP A 80 14.13 -16.50 -7.59
C ASP A 80 13.46 -15.16 -7.26
N ALA A 81 12.13 -15.19 -7.13
CA ALA A 81 11.34 -14.01 -6.88
C ALA A 81 11.50 -13.49 -5.43
N GLU A 82 11.78 -14.35 -4.46
CA GLU A 82 12.03 -13.96 -3.08
C GLU A 82 13.37 -13.22 -2.97
N LEU A 83 14.42 -13.76 -3.60
CA LEU A 83 15.71 -13.07 -3.68
C LEU A 83 15.58 -11.72 -4.40
N LEU A 84 14.81 -11.67 -5.49
CA LEU A 84 14.57 -10.41 -6.21
C LEU A 84 13.82 -9.39 -5.33
N ALA A 85 12.89 -9.83 -4.49
CA ALA A 85 12.21 -8.98 -3.52
C ALA A 85 13.17 -8.45 -2.45
N LEU A 86 14.08 -9.28 -1.94
CA LEU A 86 15.13 -8.85 -1.01
C LEU A 86 16.06 -7.82 -1.65
N ILE A 87 16.39 -7.98 -2.92
CA ILE A 87 17.20 -7.01 -3.66
C ILE A 87 16.48 -5.68 -3.81
N LEU A 88 15.17 -5.68 -4.10
CA LEU A 88 14.34 -4.47 -4.09
C LEU A 88 14.44 -3.77 -2.72
N MET A 89 14.28 -4.52 -1.63
CA MET A 89 14.34 -3.98 -0.25
C MET A 89 15.72 -3.40 0.07
N ASN A 90 16.79 -4.11 -0.24
CA ASN A 90 18.17 -3.67 -0.02
C ASN A 90 18.50 -2.42 -0.85
N TRP A 91 18.06 -2.38 -2.11
CA TRP A 91 18.23 -1.21 -2.96
C TRP A 91 17.52 0.01 -2.39
N ILE A 92 16.24 -0.10 -2.04
CA ILE A 92 15.50 1.01 -1.46
C ILE A 92 16.03 1.38 -0.08
N GLY A 93 16.39 0.41 0.76
CA GLY A 93 17.02 0.66 2.07
C GLY A 93 18.37 1.40 1.96
N SER A 94 19.06 1.36 0.80
CA SER A 94 20.23 2.18 0.53
C SER A 94 19.91 3.65 0.22
N ILE A 95 18.65 3.96 -0.14
CA ILE A 95 18.18 5.29 -0.54
C ILE A 95 17.35 5.94 0.56
N LEU A 96 16.51 5.14 1.25
CA LEU A 96 15.54 5.57 2.25
C LEU A 96 15.80 4.87 3.57
N ASP A 97 15.98 5.62 4.66
CA ASP A 97 15.95 5.05 6.01
C ASP A 97 14.49 4.70 6.37
N THR A 98 14.24 3.43 6.67
CA THR A 98 12.89 2.95 7.02
C THR A 98 12.53 3.14 8.49
N ARG A 99 13.41 3.72 9.30
CA ARG A 99 13.16 4.02 10.72
C ARG A 99 12.39 5.33 10.89
N GLY A 100 11.46 5.34 11.81
CA GLY A 100 10.70 6.56 12.14
C GLY A 100 9.67 7.01 11.10
N ILE A 101 9.43 6.23 10.05
CA ILE A 101 8.47 6.55 8.98
C ILE A 101 7.08 5.95 9.23
N HIS A 102 6.12 6.29 8.38
CA HIS A 102 4.81 5.64 8.34
C HIS A 102 4.81 4.54 7.27
N ILE A 103 4.79 3.28 7.71
CA ILE A 103 4.75 2.10 6.85
C ILE A 103 3.31 1.65 6.67
N ILE A 104 2.86 1.54 5.42
CA ILE A 104 1.55 0.99 5.08
C ILE A 104 1.77 -0.42 4.53
N ILE A 105 1.12 -1.42 5.15
CA ILE A 105 1.13 -2.80 4.67
C ILE A 105 -0.27 -3.14 4.18
N ASP A 106 -0.36 -3.60 2.94
CA ASP A 106 -1.61 -4.02 2.33
C ASP A 106 -1.38 -5.12 1.29
N GLY A 107 -2.41 -5.95 1.11
CA GLY A 107 -2.36 -7.09 0.25
C GLY A 107 -3.13 -6.88 -1.06
N LYS A 108 -2.63 -7.49 -2.13
CA LYS A 108 -3.22 -7.42 -3.45
C LYS A 108 -3.29 -8.77 -4.13
N ALA A 109 -4.45 -9.11 -4.70
CA ALA A 109 -4.62 -10.28 -5.54
C ALA A 109 -4.17 -10.01 -6.99
N LEU A 110 -3.32 -10.88 -7.56
CA LEU A 110 -2.91 -10.82 -8.98
C LEU A 110 -3.97 -11.52 -9.86
N ARG A 111 -5.06 -10.84 -10.16
CA ARG A 111 -6.24 -11.42 -10.82
C ARG A 111 -5.93 -11.96 -12.22
N GLY A 112 -5.08 -11.30 -12.99
CA GLY A 112 -4.68 -11.72 -14.35
C GLY A 112 -3.93 -13.06 -14.41
N ALA A 113 -3.25 -13.44 -13.33
CA ALA A 113 -2.51 -14.68 -13.21
C ALA A 113 -3.34 -15.85 -12.64
N THR A 114 -4.65 -15.66 -12.43
CA THR A 114 -5.56 -16.69 -11.90
C THR A 114 -5.71 -17.84 -12.89
N ASP A 115 -5.59 -19.08 -12.39
CA ASP A 115 -5.91 -20.27 -13.18
C ASP A 115 -7.38 -20.63 -13.02
N LYS A 116 -8.22 -20.05 -13.87
CA LYS A 116 -9.68 -20.30 -13.87
C LYS A 116 -10.05 -21.75 -14.15
N LEU A 117 -9.19 -22.49 -14.86
CA LEU A 117 -9.44 -23.90 -15.21
C LEU A 117 -9.12 -24.84 -14.03
N ALA A 118 -8.19 -24.44 -13.15
CA ALA A 118 -7.77 -25.24 -12.02
C ALA A 118 -8.53 -24.87 -10.72
N ASP A 119 -9.53 -24.00 -10.79
CA ASP A 119 -10.29 -23.47 -9.64
C ASP A 119 -9.37 -22.96 -8.50
N LYS A 120 -8.24 -22.38 -8.88
CA LYS A 120 -7.26 -21.84 -7.94
C LYS A 120 -7.54 -20.38 -7.66
N ARG A 121 -7.35 -19.96 -6.40
CA ARG A 121 -7.40 -18.56 -6.01
C ARG A 121 -6.33 -17.75 -6.74
N ALA A 122 -6.61 -16.47 -6.97
CA ALA A 122 -5.60 -15.55 -7.49
C ALA A 122 -4.38 -15.53 -6.54
N PRO A 123 -3.15 -15.54 -7.09
CA PRO A 123 -1.96 -15.33 -6.28
C PRO A 123 -2.07 -14.00 -5.54
N TYR A 124 -1.61 -13.99 -4.31
CA TYR A 124 -1.73 -12.82 -3.44
C TYR A 124 -0.36 -12.29 -3.04
N ILE A 125 -0.20 -10.97 -3.03
CA ILE A 125 1.06 -10.31 -2.70
C ILE A 125 0.81 -9.29 -1.62
N LEU A 126 1.63 -9.33 -0.58
CA LEU A 126 1.69 -8.33 0.46
C LEU A 126 2.73 -7.27 0.08
N ASN A 127 2.38 -6.00 0.17
CA ASN A 127 3.25 -4.87 -0.11
C ASN A 127 3.43 -4.02 1.13
N ALA A 128 4.64 -3.49 1.33
CA ALA A 128 4.94 -2.44 2.28
C ALA A 128 5.41 -1.19 1.53
N ILE A 129 4.83 -0.04 1.83
CA ILE A 129 5.23 1.25 1.28
C ILE A 129 5.50 2.28 2.37
N ASP A 130 6.39 3.22 2.10
CA ASP A 130 6.47 4.45 2.87
C ASP A 130 5.35 5.42 2.46
N ALA A 131 4.58 5.90 3.42
CA ALA A 131 3.42 6.76 3.18
C ALA A 131 3.81 8.13 2.59
N ALA A 132 4.99 8.65 2.91
CA ALA A 132 5.46 9.96 2.48
C ALA A 132 5.98 9.93 1.04
N THR A 133 6.96 9.09 0.77
CA THR A 133 7.59 8.96 -0.55
C THR A 133 6.78 8.09 -1.50
N ARG A 134 5.91 7.21 -0.98
CA ARG A 134 5.16 6.18 -1.72
C ARG A 134 6.05 5.12 -2.37
N LEU A 135 7.31 5.02 -1.97
CA LEU A 135 8.20 3.97 -2.43
C LEU A 135 7.79 2.62 -1.85
N VAL A 136 7.81 1.59 -2.67
CA VAL A 136 7.66 0.20 -2.20
C VAL A 136 8.93 -0.21 -1.51
N ILE A 137 8.85 -0.41 -0.19
CA ILE A 137 9.98 -0.76 0.68
C ILE A 137 10.05 -2.26 0.97
N GLY A 138 9.00 -3.02 0.61
CA GLY A 138 8.97 -4.46 0.77
C GLY A 138 7.84 -5.12 -0.01
N GLN A 139 8.07 -6.37 -0.39
CA GLN A 139 7.08 -7.24 -1.01
C GLN A 139 7.27 -8.68 -0.54
N LEU A 140 6.17 -9.39 -0.30
CA LEU A 140 6.16 -10.82 -0.04
C LEU A 140 5.03 -11.51 -0.81
N SER A 141 5.36 -12.57 -1.56
CA SER A 141 4.33 -13.42 -2.20
C SER A 141 3.73 -14.37 -1.16
N ILE A 142 2.39 -14.43 -1.09
CA ILE A 142 1.66 -15.28 -0.16
C ILE A 142 1.30 -16.58 -0.87
N PRO A 143 1.76 -17.75 -0.37
CA PRO A 143 1.35 -19.04 -0.91
C PRO A 143 -0.15 -19.23 -0.81
N GLU A 144 -0.76 -19.93 -1.78
CA GLU A 144 -2.21 -20.15 -1.92
C GLU A 144 -2.92 -20.68 -0.65
N LYS A 145 -2.18 -21.39 0.20
CA LYS A 145 -2.71 -21.99 1.45
C LYS A 145 -2.48 -21.12 2.70
N THR A 146 -1.80 -19.98 2.56
CA THR A 146 -1.40 -19.13 3.67
C THR A 146 -2.24 -17.85 3.66
N GLY A 147 -2.76 -17.43 4.80
CA GLY A 147 -3.48 -16.15 4.92
C GLY A 147 -2.56 -14.96 5.13
N GLU A 148 -3.06 -13.75 4.92
CA GLU A 148 -2.35 -12.49 5.19
C GLU A 148 -1.80 -12.41 6.62
N ALA A 149 -2.60 -12.82 7.61
CA ALA A 149 -2.20 -12.81 9.01
C ALA A 149 -0.92 -13.60 9.30
N THR A 150 -0.60 -14.63 8.50
CA THR A 150 0.63 -15.42 8.62
C THR A 150 1.79 -14.81 7.83
N ALA A 151 1.50 -14.05 6.79
CA ALA A 151 2.52 -13.44 5.92
C ALA A 151 3.03 -12.09 6.46
N ILE A 152 2.17 -11.31 7.14
CA ILE A 152 2.53 -10.03 7.72
C ILE A 152 3.73 -10.11 8.67
N PRO A 153 3.79 -11.06 9.65
CA PRO A 153 4.95 -11.22 10.49
C PRO A 153 6.25 -11.42 9.72
N LYS A 154 6.23 -12.26 8.68
CA LYS A 154 7.41 -12.50 7.84
C LYS A 154 7.90 -11.24 7.11
N LEU A 155 6.98 -10.42 6.62
CA LEU A 155 7.35 -9.15 5.99
C LEU A 155 7.92 -8.16 7.02
N LEU A 156 7.34 -8.11 8.22
CA LEU A 156 7.84 -7.26 9.31
C LEU A 156 9.24 -7.66 9.80
N GLU A 157 9.57 -8.97 9.79
CA GLU A 157 10.91 -9.47 10.11
C GLU A 157 12.00 -8.98 9.13
N LEU A 158 11.60 -8.70 7.89
CA LEU A 158 12.52 -8.23 6.85
C LEU A 158 12.72 -6.71 6.87
N LEU A 159 11.94 -5.96 7.64
CA LEU A 159 11.96 -4.49 7.69
C LEU A 159 12.50 -4.00 9.05
N ASP A 160 13.36 -3.01 9.05
CA ASP A 160 13.67 -2.26 10.28
C ASP A 160 12.54 -1.25 10.54
N ILE A 161 11.65 -1.62 11.46
CA ILE A 161 10.47 -0.81 11.81
C ILE A 161 10.70 0.06 13.06
N THR A 162 11.94 0.18 13.54
CA THR A 162 12.29 0.94 14.74
C THR A 162 11.77 2.38 14.65
N GLY A 163 10.93 2.79 15.60
CA GLY A 163 10.32 4.12 15.65
C GLY A 163 9.27 4.38 14.57
N SER A 164 9.07 3.46 13.63
CA SER A 164 8.08 3.61 12.54
C SER A 164 6.66 3.29 13.03
N THR A 165 5.68 3.92 12.39
CA THR A 165 4.27 3.60 12.63
C THR A 165 3.75 2.72 11.51
N VAL A 166 3.35 1.50 11.83
CA VAL A 166 2.80 0.53 10.88
C VAL A 166 1.28 0.61 10.87
N THR A 167 0.69 0.73 9.68
CA THR A 167 -0.76 0.60 9.48
C THR A 167 -1.07 -0.61 8.61
N ILE A 168 -2.06 -1.39 9.04
CA ILE A 168 -2.52 -2.60 8.35
C ILE A 168 -4.05 -2.58 8.38
N ASP A 169 -4.71 -3.13 7.34
CA ASP A 169 -6.18 -3.27 7.34
C ASP A 169 -6.64 -4.23 8.45
N ALA A 170 -7.94 -4.20 8.73
CA ALA A 170 -8.56 -4.97 9.81
C ALA A 170 -8.26 -6.47 9.75
N ILE A 171 -8.06 -7.05 8.56
CA ILE A 171 -7.71 -8.49 8.40
C ILE A 171 -6.38 -8.82 9.10
N GLY A 172 -5.41 -7.90 9.10
CA GLY A 172 -4.11 -8.06 9.77
C GLY A 172 -4.13 -7.68 11.27
N THR A 173 -5.27 -7.25 11.81
CA THR A 173 -5.35 -6.84 13.21
C THR A 173 -5.42 -8.07 14.11
N SER A 174 -4.29 -8.42 14.73
CA SER A 174 -4.16 -9.52 15.69
C SER A 174 -3.20 -9.15 16.81
N GLU A 175 -3.39 -9.75 17.97
CA GLU A 175 -2.52 -9.58 19.14
C GLU A 175 -1.05 -9.92 18.79
N THR A 176 -0.83 -11.00 18.06
CA THR A 176 0.51 -11.45 17.64
C THR A 176 1.23 -10.39 16.83
N ILE A 177 0.55 -9.79 15.83
CA ILE A 177 1.15 -8.75 14.98
C ILE A 177 1.42 -7.48 15.78
N MET A 178 0.48 -7.06 16.63
CA MET A 178 0.64 -5.88 17.48
C MET A 178 1.79 -6.04 18.48
N SER A 179 1.88 -7.21 19.14
CA SER A 179 2.97 -7.53 20.06
C SER A 179 4.32 -7.57 19.35
N MET A 180 4.37 -8.13 18.15
CA MET A 180 5.59 -8.15 17.34
C MET A 180 6.06 -6.74 16.96
N ILE A 181 5.18 -5.88 16.49
CA ILE A 181 5.53 -4.49 16.16
C ILE A 181 6.04 -3.77 17.41
N ASN A 182 5.35 -3.92 18.54
CA ASN A 182 5.73 -3.28 19.79
C ASN A 182 7.11 -3.80 20.30
N SER A 183 7.36 -5.11 20.21
CA SER A 183 8.63 -5.72 20.61
C SER A 183 9.81 -5.28 19.75
N ASN A 184 9.56 -4.94 18.48
CA ASN A 184 10.57 -4.40 17.56
C ASN A 184 10.68 -2.86 17.63
N SER A 185 10.26 -2.25 18.73
CA SER A 185 10.31 -0.80 18.96
C SER A 185 9.55 0.00 17.91
N GLY A 186 8.58 -0.61 17.26
CA GLY A 186 7.67 0.03 16.31
C GLY A 186 6.38 0.48 16.98
N TYR A 187 5.66 1.33 16.27
CA TYR A 187 4.32 1.76 16.61
C TYR A 187 3.32 1.18 15.62
N PHE A 188 2.07 1.07 16.02
CA PHE A 188 0.99 0.66 15.12
C PHE A 188 -0.24 1.56 15.23
N VAL A 189 -0.97 1.65 14.15
CA VAL A 189 -2.35 2.14 14.10
C VAL A 189 -3.18 1.11 13.34
N MET A 190 -4.01 0.35 14.07
CA MET A 190 -4.79 -0.77 13.54
C MET A 190 -6.27 -0.45 13.53
N GLN A 191 -6.96 -0.95 12.50
CA GLN A 191 -8.41 -0.88 12.40
C GLN A 191 -9.05 -2.07 13.09
N VAL A 192 -10.06 -1.81 13.91
CA VAL A 192 -10.86 -2.82 14.60
C VAL A 192 -12.27 -2.78 14.03
N LYS A 193 -12.68 -3.88 13.41
CA LYS A 193 -14.03 -4.06 12.86
C LYS A 193 -14.69 -5.28 13.53
N LYS A 194 -15.75 -5.79 12.94
CA LYS A 194 -16.47 -6.99 13.45
C LYS A 194 -15.65 -8.28 13.43
N ASN A 195 -14.45 -8.27 12.82
CA ASN A 195 -13.48 -9.38 12.93
C ASN A 195 -12.92 -9.54 14.36
N CYS A 196 -12.91 -8.46 15.16
CA CYS A 196 -12.55 -8.46 16.57
C CYS A 196 -13.74 -7.92 17.40
N PRO A 197 -14.84 -8.68 17.52
CA PRO A 197 -16.13 -8.15 18.00
C PRO A 197 -16.07 -7.67 19.44
N ALA A 198 -15.32 -8.34 20.32
CA ALA A 198 -15.20 -7.94 21.72
C ALA A 198 -14.53 -6.56 21.85
N THR A 199 -13.36 -6.41 21.24
CA THR A 199 -12.61 -5.12 21.22
C THR A 199 -13.41 -4.01 20.55
N TYR A 200 -14.10 -4.30 19.44
CA TYR A 200 -14.95 -3.35 18.75
C TYR A 200 -16.10 -2.83 19.62
N ASN A 201 -16.78 -3.77 20.32
CA ASN A 201 -17.91 -3.42 21.21
C ASN A 201 -17.44 -2.59 22.41
N GLU A 202 -16.27 -2.91 23.00
CA GLU A 202 -15.71 -2.12 24.10
C GLU A 202 -15.36 -0.69 23.66
N ILE A 203 -14.74 -0.52 22.49
CA ILE A 203 -14.43 0.80 21.91
C ILE A 203 -15.74 1.57 21.69
N THR A 204 -16.74 0.94 21.08
CA THR A 204 -18.03 1.60 20.79
C THR A 204 -18.72 2.02 22.09
N ALA A 205 -18.81 1.12 23.08
CA ALA A 205 -19.43 1.42 24.36
C ALA A 205 -18.75 2.58 25.11
N LEU A 206 -17.40 2.65 25.06
CA LEU A 206 -16.67 3.77 25.65
C LEU A 206 -17.08 5.11 25.02
N PHE A 207 -17.10 5.20 23.70
CA PHE A 207 -17.43 6.45 23.01
C PHE A 207 -18.92 6.80 23.14
N ASP A 208 -19.82 5.82 23.23
CA ASP A 208 -21.23 6.04 23.51
C ASP A 208 -21.41 6.59 24.94
N GLN A 209 -20.67 6.06 25.94
CA GLN A 209 -20.65 6.61 27.29
C GLN A 209 -20.11 8.04 27.33
N ILE A 210 -18.98 8.32 26.66
CA ILE A 210 -18.39 9.67 26.58
C ILE A 210 -19.40 10.64 25.96
N ASN A 211 -20.09 10.28 24.89
CA ASN A 211 -21.12 11.12 24.26
C ASN A 211 -22.26 11.41 25.21
N THR A 212 -22.75 10.38 25.91
CA THR A 212 -23.81 10.55 26.90
C THR A 212 -23.39 11.52 28.02
N GLU A 213 -22.15 11.39 28.55
CA GLU A 213 -21.65 12.28 29.59
C GLU A 213 -21.41 13.72 29.07
N ILE A 214 -21.04 13.91 27.81
CA ILE A 214 -20.97 15.25 27.18
C ILE A 214 -22.34 15.92 27.16
N GLU A 215 -23.40 15.16 26.86
CA GLU A 215 -24.78 15.68 26.74
C GLU A 215 -25.49 15.87 28.06
N THR A 216 -25.25 14.99 29.06
CA THR A 216 -26.04 14.90 30.28
C THR A 216 -25.32 15.37 31.53
N ASP A 217 -23.97 15.26 31.60
CA ASP A 217 -23.15 15.56 32.77
C ASP A 217 -21.79 16.11 32.39
N ARG A 218 -21.75 17.38 32.02
CA ARG A 218 -20.52 18.04 31.54
C ARG A 218 -19.41 18.07 32.58
N GLU A 219 -19.77 18.21 33.88
CA GLU A 219 -18.76 18.24 34.97
C GLU A 219 -18.05 16.89 35.09
N LYS A 220 -18.79 15.80 34.98
CA LYS A 220 -18.25 14.46 35.01
C LYS A 220 -17.36 14.19 33.79
N PHE A 221 -17.78 14.63 32.61
CA PHE A 221 -16.96 14.57 31.43
C PHE A 221 -15.65 15.34 31.60
N ASP A 222 -15.71 16.60 32.04
CA ASP A 222 -14.53 17.45 32.21
C ASP A 222 -13.55 16.86 33.22
N LYS A 223 -14.04 16.26 34.30
CA LYS A 223 -13.21 15.61 35.32
C LYS A 223 -12.53 14.33 34.82
N LYS A 224 -13.19 13.55 33.99
CA LYS A 224 -12.75 12.17 33.63
C LYS A 224 -12.07 12.07 32.27
N TYR A 225 -12.52 12.83 31.28
CA TYR A 225 -12.12 12.61 29.88
C TYR A 225 -11.48 13.81 29.20
N LYS A 226 -11.73 15.06 29.62
CA LYS A 226 -11.36 16.27 28.89
C LYS A 226 -9.92 16.33 28.41
N GLU A 227 -8.96 15.94 29.24
CA GLU A 227 -7.54 15.94 28.86
C GLU A 227 -7.11 14.76 27.97
N LYS A 228 -7.93 13.71 27.95
CA LYS A 228 -7.63 12.44 27.26
C LYS A 228 -8.48 12.21 26.01
N TYR A 229 -9.54 12.99 25.84
CA TYR A 229 -10.46 12.91 24.70
C TYR A 229 -10.19 14.01 23.70
N SER A 230 -10.23 13.65 22.42
CA SER A 230 -10.26 14.63 21.33
C SER A 230 -11.16 14.15 20.19
N GLU A 231 -11.67 15.12 19.42
CA GLU A 231 -12.50 14.87 18.25
C GLU A 231 -12.03 15.72 17.09
N HIS A 232 -12.04 15.13 15.89
CA HIS A 232 -11.68 15.80 14.65
C HIS A 232 -12.67 15.42 13.54
N THR A 233 -13.29 16.44 12.93
CA THR A 233 -14.26 16.25 11.85
C THR A 233 -13.77 16.90 10.57
N THR A 234 -13.91 16.20 9.46
CA THR A 234 -13.67 16.72 8.12
C THR A 234 -14.90 16.53 7.25
N SER A 235 -15.19 17.54 6.42
CA SER A 235 -16.26 17.48 5.43
C SER A 235 -15.66 17.76 4.06
N GLU A 236 -15.91 16.87 3.11
CA GLU A 236 -15.38 16.97 1.75
C GLU A 236 -16.53 16.78 0.75
N VAL A 237 -16.43 17.49 -0.36
CA VAL A 237 -17.34 17.34 -1.49
C VAL A 237 -16.58 16.64 -2.61
N ASN A 238 -16.99 15.44 -2.95
CA ASN A 238 -16.55 14.72 -4.14
C ASN A 238 -17.59 14.91 -5.26
N ARG A 239 -17.24 14.59 -6.50
CA ARG A 239 -18.07 14.87 -7.70
C ARG A 239 -19.55 14.51 -7.54
N GLU A 240 -19.85 13.40 -6.83
CA GLU A 240 -21.20 12.84 -6.74
C GLU A 240 -21.68 12.64 -5.28
N ARG A 241 -20.92 13.11 -4.27
CA ARG A 241 -21.27 12.88 -2.87
C ARG A 241 -20.59 13.84 -1.90
N TYR A 242 -21.25 14.06 -0.78
CA TYR A 242 -20.69 14.67 0.41
C TYR A 242 -20.14 13.58 1.33
N GLU A 243 -18.93 13.74 1.82
CA GLU A 243 -18.32 12.84 2.78
C GLU A 243 -18.03 13.57 4.08
N ASN A 244 -18.66 13.11 5.15
CA ASN A 244 -18.41 13.57 6.51
C ASN A 244 -17.67 12.49 7.28
N ARG A 245 -16.51 12.82 7.84
CA ARG A 245 -15.69 11.90 8.64
C ARG A 245 -15.42 12.52 9.99
N THR A 246 -15.81 11.84 11.05
CA THR A 246 -15.50 12.21 12.42
C THR A 246 -14.61 11.13 13.02
N MET A 247 -13.47 11.52 13.54
CA MET A 247 -12.59 10.69 14.35
C MET A 247 -12.67 11.14 15.78
N LYS A 248 -12.89 10.21 16.70
CA LYS A 248 -12.81 10.41 18.14
C LYS A 248 -11.63 9.63 18.66
N SER A 249 -10.87 10.16 19.61
CA SER A 249 -9.79 9.44 20.27
C SER A 249 -9.86 9.62 21.78
N TYR A 250 -9.44 8.58 22.47
CA TYR A 250 -9.22 8.56 23.89
C TYR A 250 -7.81 8.04 24.18
N THR A 251 -7.00 8.82 24.90
CA THR A 251 -5.59 8.55 25.18
C THR A 251 -5.35 8.32 26.66
N GLY A 252 -4.27 7.63 26.99
CA GLY A 252 -3.90 7.37 28.38
C GLY A 252 -4.06 5.92 28.75
N ASP A 253 -4.21 5.62 30.04
CA ASP A 253 -4.48 4.25 30.50
C ASP A 253 -5.77 3.79 29.85
N ALA A 254 -5.65 3.10 28.73
CA ALA A 254 -6.77 2.51 28.02
C ALA A 254 -7.33 1.36 28.87
N SER A 255 -7.78 1.71 30.07
CA SER A 255 -8.41 0.78 31.01
C SER A 255 -9.83 0.48 30.54
N ILE A 256 -9.90 -0.09 29.34
CA ILE A 256 -11.13 -0.59 28.76
C ILE A 256 -11.02 -2.10 28.87
N GLY A 257 -11.59 -2.67 29.93
CA GLY A 257 -11.84 -4.08 30.11
C GLY A 257 -10.75 -4.99 29.55
N ARG A 258 -11.13 -5.77 28.55
CA ARG A 258 -10.29 -6.76 27.88
C ARG A 258 -9.09 -6.15 27.13
N ILE A 259 -9.20 -4.94 26.55
CA ILE A 259 -8.08 -4.28 25.86
C ILE A 259 -6.93 -4.05 26.83
N ARG A 260 -7.24 -3.66 28.07
CA ARG A 260 -6.23 -3.47 29.11
C ARG A 260 -5.52 -4.75 29.49
N ASP A 261 -6.27 -5.85 29.63
CA ASP A 261 -5.73 -7.12 30.14
C ASP A 261 -4.94 -7.87 29.05
N GLU A 262 -5.42 -7.86 27.82
CA GLU A 262 -4.81 -8.59 26.70
C GLU A 262 -3.77 -7.76 25.93
N LEU A 263 -3.93 -6.44 25.89
CA LEU A 263 -3.07 -5.53 25.11
C LEU A 263 -2.55 -4.36 25.98
N PRO A 264 -1.73 -4.63 27.01
CA PRO A 264 -1.31 -3.63 27.98
C PRO A 264 -0.46 -2.49 27.40
N PHE A 265 0.07 -2.67 26.20
CA PHE A 265 0.84 -1.65 25.47
C PHE A 265 -0.03 -0.67 24.66
N VAL A 266 -1.33 -0.91 24.51
CA VAL A 266 -2.25 0.05 23.86
C VAL A 266 -2.34 1.34 24.66
N ARG A 267 -2.16 2.48 24.00
CA ARG A 267 -2.16 3.83 24.60
C ARG A 267 -3.30 4.71 24.08
N THR A 268 -3.81 4.40 22.89
CA THR A 268 -4.90 5.14 22.25
C THR A 268 -5.94 4.19 21.70
N VAL A 269 -7.20 4.49 21.96
CA VAL A 269 -8.33 3.91 21.25
C VAL A 269 -9.07 5.01 20.50
N GLY A 270 -9.64 4.69 19.36
CA GLY A 270 -10.36 5.63 18.53
C GLY A 270 -11.63 5.04 17.94
N LEU A 271 -12.56 5.91 17.58
CA LEU A 271 -13.76 5.55 16.82
C LEU A 271 -13.89 6.49 15.62
N SER A 272 -13.82 5.91 14.44
CA SER A 272 -14.07 6.62 13.19
C SER A 272 -15.51 6.44 12.77
N LEU A 273 -16.19 7.55 12.51
CA LEU A 273 -17.54 7.61 11.97
C LEU A 273 -17.47 8.22 10.57
N GLN A 274 -18.01 7.55 9.57
CA GLN A 274 -18.06 8.08 8.21
C GLN A 274 -19.48 8.02 7.67
N VAL A 275 -19.95 9.16 7.17
CA VAL A 275 -21.22 9.30 6.46
C VAL A 275 -20.94 9.72 5.04
N ARG A 276 -21.58 9.06 4.07
CA ARG A 276 -21.50 9.37 2.65
C ARG A 276 -22.90 9.68 2.16
N ILE A 277 -23.13 10.91 1.75
CA ILE A 277 -24.42 11.39 1.26
C ILE A 277 -24.30 11.56 -0.25
N PRO A 278 -25.05 10.80 -1.08
CA PRO A 278 -25.10 11.02 -2.51
C PRO A 278 -25.57 12.45 -2.79
N LYS A 279 -24.93 13.12 -3.75
CA LYS A 279 -25.38 14.44 -4.18
C LYS A 279 -26.68 14.30 -4.92
N GLU A 280 -27.69 15.05 -4.51
CA GLU A 280 -28.98 15.12 -5.16
C GLU A 280 -29.18 16.52 -5.75
N VAL A 281 -29.63 16.59 -7.01
CA VAL A 281 -29.97 17.85 -7.67
C VAL A 281 -31.38 17.73 -8.18
N ASP A 282 -32.13 18.83 -8.17
CA ASP A 282 -33.45 18.90 -8.74
C ASP A 282 -33.42 19.01 -10.30
N GLU A 283 -34.57 19.11 -10.94
CA GLU A 283 -34.71 19.24 -12.39
C GLU A 283 -34.08 20.52 -12.97
N PHE A 284 -33.77 21.52 -12.12
CA PHE A 284 -33.10 22.77 -12.48
C PHE A 284 -31.59 22.74 -12.17
N GLY A 285 -31.05 21.62 -11.65
CA GLY A 285 -29.65 21.49 -11.26
C GLY A 285 -29.31 22.11 -9.90
N ILE A 286 -30.32 22.49 -9.09
CA ILE A 286 -30.10 23.02 -7.73
C ILE A 286 -29.80 21.87 -6.78
N ASP A 287 -28.82 22.06 -5.94
CA ASP A 287 -28.42 21.06 -4.94
C ASP A 287 -29.48 20.97 -3.82
N ILE A 288 -30.18 19.83 -3.80
CA ILE A 288 -31.21 19.50 -2.80
C ILE A 288 -30.75 18.37 -1.87
N THR A 289 -29.44 18.13 -1.78
CA THR A 289 -28.85 17.07 -0.95
C THR A 289 -29.24 17.29 0.51
N PRO A 290 -29.78 16.26 1.20
CA PRO A 290 -30.16 16.38 2.60
C PRO A 290 -28.95 16.68 3.48
N SER A 291 -29.16 17.38 4.56
CA SER A 291 -28.13 17.56 5.60
C SER A 291 -27.70 16.22 6.19
N LYS A 292 -26.51 16.18 6.82
CA LYS A 292 -26.01 14.97 7.48
C LYS A 292 -27.02 14.36 8.44
N ASP A 293 -27.66 15.18 9.26
CA ASP A 293 -28.60 14.72 10.28
C ASP A 293 -29.90 14.21 9.69
N GLU A 294 -30.43 14.86 8.65
CA GLU A 294 -31.59 14.38 7.91
C GLU A 294 -31.29 13.05 7.21
N PHE A 295 -30.13 12.93 6.57
CA PHE A 295 -29.72 11.71 5.89
C PHE A 295 -29.56 10.54 6.86
N ILE A 296 -28.97 10.78 8.04
CA ILE A 296 -28.83 9.75 9.08
C ILE A 296 -30.20 9.32 9.58
N LYS A 297 -31.10 10.28 9.87
CA LYS A 297 -32.46 10.01 10.36
C LYS A 297 -33.35 9.29 9.33
N SER A 298 -33.15 9.58 8.05
CA SER A 298 -34.00 9.00 6.98
C SER A 298 -33.83 7.49 6.81
N GLY A 299 -32.73 6.90 7.30
CA GLY A 299 -32.43 5.48 7.06
C GLY A 299 -32.37 5.11 5.57
N SER A 300 -32.15 6.10 4.69
CA SER A 300 -32.28 5.96 3.25
C SER A 300 -31.40 4.84 2.70
N ARG A 301 -32.02 3.84 2.07
CA ARG A 301 -31.38 2.69 1.41
C ARG A 301 -30.63 3.04 0.10
N LYS A 302 -30.50 4.31 -0.23
CA LYS A 302 -29.79 4.78 -1.44
C LYS A 302 -28.27 4.87 -1.27
N CYS A 303 -27.71 4.59 -0.09
CA CYS A 303 -26.28 4.36 0.04
C CYS A 303 -25.87 3.14 -0.79
N PRO A 304 -24.74 3.15 -1.52
CA PRO A 304 -24.25 1.96 -2.20
C PRO A 304 -24.24 0.80 -1.22
N LYS A 305 -24.75 -0.38 -1.64
CA LYS A 305 -24.85 -1.55 -0.76
C LYS A 305 -23.55 -1.72 0.00
N PRO A 306 -23.60 -1.85 1.33
CA PRO A 306 -22.41 -2.15 2.10
C PRO A 306 -21.83 -3.46 1.59
N VAL A 307 -20.53 -3.50 1.38
CA VAL A 307 -19.83 -4.77 1.21
C VAL A 307 -20.04 -5.54 2.51
N GLU A 308 -20.51 -6.79 2.43
CA GLU A 308 -20.74 -7.64 3.60
C GLU A 308 -19.50 -7.62 4.51
N GLY A 309 -19.63 -7.15 5.75
CA GLY A 309 -18.54 -7.01 6.71
C GLY A 309 -18.19 -5.59 7.15
N ASP A 310 -18.63 -4.53 6.46
CA ASP A 310 -18.18 -3.15 6.68
C ASP A 310 -18.78 -2.41 7.88
N GLY A 311 -19.56 -3.05 8.74
CA GLY A 311 -20.06 -2.43 9.97
C GLY A 311 -21.02 -1.24 9.76
N PHE A 312 -21.74 -1.20 8.64
CA PHE A 312 -22.77 -0.21 8.41
C PHE A 312 -24.00 -0.48 9.29
N THR A 313 -24.31 0.46 10.16
CA THR A 313 -25.63 0.60 10.76
C THR A 313 -26.08 2.02 10.47
N ASP A 314 -27.30 2.17 9.97
CA ASP A 314 -27.98 3.46 9.81
C ASP A 314 -27.20 4.53 9.00
N ASN A 315 -26.72 4.19 7.82
CA ASN A 315 -25.96 5.10 6.94
C ASN A 315 -24.62 5.62 7.52
N ILE A 316 -24.16 5.08 8.65
CA ILE A 316 -22.89 5.43 9.28
C ILE A 316 -21.96 4.23 9.27
N GLN A 317 -20.81 4.36 8.64
CA GLN A 317 -19.73 3.41 8.80
C GLN A 317 -18.98 3.70 10.11
N LYS A 318 -18.94 2.71 11.02
CA LYS A 318 -18.20 2.78 12.28
C LYS A 318 -16.99 1.86 12.21
N VAL A 319 -15.80 2.38 12.57
CA VAL A 319 -14.55 1.60 12.62
C VAL A 319 -13.81 1.97 13.89
N GLY A 320 -13.53 0.98 14.74
CA GLY A 320 -12.65 1.15 15.89
C GLY A 320 -11.18 1.30 15.45
N MET A 321 -10.39 1.98 16.25
CA MET A 321 -8.95 2.16 16.05
C MET A 321 -8.22 1.88 17.35
N ILE A 322 -7.04 1.27 17.28
CA ILE A 322 -6.15 1.05 18.42
C ILE A 322 -4.71 1.38 18.04
N SER A 323 -3.97 1.93 19.00
CA SER A 323 -2.55 2.27 18.82
C SER A 323 -1.76 2.13 20.13
N ASN A 324 -0.50 1.71 20.05
CA ASN A 324 0.45 1.74 21.17
C ASN A 324 1.13 3.12 21.32
N ARG A 325 0.72 4.09 20.53
CA ARG A 325 1.19 5.48 20.55
C ARG A 325 0.10 6.39 21.14
N ILE A 326 0.48 7.46 21.82
CA ILE A 326 -0.46 8.50 22.26
C ILE A 326 -0.74 9.40 21.07
N LEU A 327 -1.97 9.35 20.56
CA LEU A 327 -2.39 10.04 19.34
C LEU A 327 -3.73 10.76 19.56
N GLY A 328 -3.80 12.03 19.13
CA GLY A 328 -5.05 12.77 19.05
C GLY A 328 -5.93 12.29 17.88
N ALA A 329 -7.18 12.74 17.88
CA ALA A 329 -8.15 12.36 16.86
C ALA A 329 -7.70 12.76 15.43
N ARG A 330 -7.05 13.91 15.28
CA ARG A 330 -6.52 14.36 13.99
C ARG A 330 -5.43 13.42 13.48
N GLU A 331 -4.47 13.06 14.31
CA GLU A 331 -3.39 12.16 13.92
C GLU A 331 -3.91 10.77 13.55
N LEU A 332 -4.85 10.20 14.33
CA LEU A 332 -5.51 8.94 13.99
C LEU A 332 -6.24 9.02 12.64
N ALA A 333 -6.94 10.13 12.37
CA ALA A 333 -7.60 10.35 11.09
C ALA A 333 -6.60 10.41 9.93
N ASP A 334 -5.45 11.07 10.13
CA ASP A 334 -4.38 11.18 9.14
C ASP A 334 -3.75 9.81 8.83
N TYR A 335 -3.45 8.99 9.85
CA TYR A 335 -2.96 7.61 9.66
C TYR A 335 -3.97 6.76 8.90
N ARG A 336 -5.24 6.79 9.29
CA ARG A 336 -6.30 6.06 8.60
C ARG A 336 -6.44 6.50 7.15
N ARG A 337 -6.41 7.80 6.88
CA ARG A 337 -6.52 8.36 5.54
C ARG A 337 -5.31 8.00 4.67
N SER A 338 -4.12 8.05 5.25
CA SER A 338 -2.87 7.70 4.56
C SER A 338 -2.84 6.21 4.19
N HIS A 339 -3.34 5.33 5.05
CA HIS A 339 -3.46 3.91 4.74
C HIS A 339 -4.26 3.65 3.46
N TRP A 340 -5.41 4.32 3.27
CA TRP A 340 -6.22 4.16 2.07
C TRP A 340 -5.57 4.69 0.78
N ARG A 341 -4.51 5.48 0.89
CA ARG A 341 -3.80 5.98 -0.30
C ARG A 341 -3.07 4.89 -1.06
N ILE A 342 -2.71 3.75 -0.44
CA ILE A 342 -2.01 2.65 -1.11
C ILE A 342 -2.81 2.14 -2.31
N GLU A 343 -4.14 2.08 -2.21
CA GLU A 343 -5.02 1.68 -3.31
C GLU A 343 -4.84 2.57 -4.54
N ASN A 344 -4.80 3.89 -4.35
CA ASN A 344 -4.70 4.84 -5.45
C ASN A 344 -3.25 5.07 -5.92
N CYS A 345 -2.27 5.09 -4.99
CA CYS A 345 -0.90 5.44 -5.37
C CYS A 345 -0.05 4.24 -5.80
N LEU A 346 -0.43 3.01 -5.41
CA LEU A 346 0.30 1.81 -5.80
C LEU A 346 -0.57 0.85 -6.60
N HIS A 347 -1.66 0.31 -6.02
CA HIS A 347 -2.41 -0.77 -6.63
C HIS A 347 -3.04 -0.35 -7.96
N HIS A 348 -3.73 0.78 -7.99
CA HIS A 348 -4.32 1.31 -9.22
C HIS A 348 -3.26 1.62 -10.30
N VAL A 349 -2.14 2.24 -9.91
CA VAL A 349 -1.02 2.55 -10.82
C VAL A 349 -0.42 1.27 -11.40
N LEU A 350 -0.18 0.24 -10.56
CA LEU A 350 0.34 -1.04 -11.04
C LEU A 350 -0.62 -1.73 -12.01
N ASP A 351 -1.94 -1.61 -11.81
CA ASP A 351 -2.94 -2.24 -12.67
C ASP A 351 -3.13 -1.50 -13.99
N GLU A 352 -3.30 -0.19 -13.95
CA GLU A 352 -3.60 0.59 -15.14
C GLU A 352 -2.34 0.93 -15.94
N ASP A 353 -1.33 1.52 -15.28
CA ASP A 353 -0.16 2.04 -15.98
C ASP A 353 0.85 0.91 -16.28
N PHE A 354 1.14 0.03 -15.31
CA PHE A 354 2.07 -1.09 -15.49
C PHE A 354 1.41 -2.37 -15.98
N GLY A 355 0.08 -2.44 -16.03
CA GLY A 355 -0.68 -3.58 -16.56
C GLY A 355 -0.49 -4.86 -15.75
N GLU A 356 -0.41 -4.78 -14.42
CA GLU A 356 -0.16 -5.94 -13.56
C GLU A 356 -1.30 -6.94 -13.63
N ASP A 357 -2.55 -6.49 -13.52
CA ASP A 357 -3.74 -7.36 -13.62
C ASP A 357 -3.99 -7.91 -15.04
N LYS A 358 -3.38 -7.30 -16.08
CA LYS A 358 -3.43 -7.80 -17.46
C LYS A 358 -2.36 -8.87 -17.74
N CYS A 359 -1.49 -9.18 -16.75
CA CYS A 359 -0.41 -10.15 -16.90
C CYS A 359 -0.88 -11.59 -16.74
N VAL A 360 -0.88 -12.35 -17.82
CA VAL A 360 -1.28 -13.78 -17.85
C VAL A 360 -0.11 -14.76 -17.64
N ALA A 361 1.08 -14.27 -17.34
CA ALA A 361 2.29 -15.07 -17.17
C ALA A 361 2.28 -15.80 -15.81
N ARG A 362 1.82 -17.03 -15.76
CA ARG A 362 1.64 -17.80 -14.52
C ARG A 362 2.95 -18.18 -13.83
N GLN A 363 3.95 -18.64 -14.57
CA GLN A 363 5.23 -19.13 -14.01
C GLN A 363 6.16 -18.00 -13.57
N SER A 364 6.09 -16.83 -14.20
CA SER A 364 6.94 -15.67 -13.92
C SER A 364 6.18 -14.54 -13.18
N LYS A 365 4.96 -14.80 -12.70
CA LYS A 365 4.09 -13.78 -12.10
C LYS A 365 4.75 -13.03 -10.95
N ASP A 366 5.38 -13.77 -10.02
CA ASP A 366 5.98 -13.20 -8.82
C ASP A 366 7.22 -12.35 -9.17
N ALA A 367 8.13 -12.88 -10.00
CA ALA A 367 9.29 -12.12 -10.48
C ALA A 367 8.89 -10.87 -11.27
N LEU A 368 7.89 -10.99 -12.17
CA LEU A 368 7.40 -9.84 -12.94
C LEU A 368 6.70 -8.81 -12.05
N SER A 369 6.05 -9.22 -10.97
CA SER A 369 5.46 -8.31 -9.99
C SER A 369 6.55 -7.51 -9.27
N VAL A 370 7.64 -8.15 -8.82
CA VAL A 370 8.77 -7.44 -8.20
C VAL A 370 9.42 -6.47 -9.21
N LEU A 371 9.67 -6.92 -10.45
CA LEU A 371 10.26 -6.06 -11.48
C LEU A 371 9.40 -4.83 -11.81
N ARG A 372 8.04 -4.96 -11.76
CA ARG A 372 7.15 -3.80 -11.89
C ARG A 372 7.30 -2.83 -10.73
N LYS A 373 7.47 -3.34 -9.51
CA LYS A 373 7.67 -2.48 -8.33
C LYS A 373 9.03 -1.78 -8.33
N ILE A 374 10.07 -2.46 -8.82
CA ILE A 374 11.36 -1.79 -9.08
C ILE A 374 11.15 -0.67 -10.10
N SER A 375 10.43 -0.94 -11.19
CA SER A 375 10.13 0.08 -12.21
C SER A 375 9.27 1.22 -11.64
N TYR A 376 8.24 0.91 -10.87
CA TYR A 376 7.43 1.89 -10.16
C TYR A 376 8.29 2.77 -9.24
N ASN A 377 9.21 2.17 -8.46
CA ASN A 377 10.09 2.92 -7.57
C ASN A 377 11.03 3.85 -8.35
N VAL A 378 11.58 3.41 -9.48
CA VAL A 378 12.40 4.29 -10.35
C VAL A 378 11.56 5.48 -10.84
N ALA A 379 10.37 5.24 -11.38
CA ALA A 379 9.47 6.31 -11.81
C ALA A 379 9.08 7.24 -10.64
N ARG A 380 8.87 6.66 -9.45
CA ARG A 380 8.55 7.44 -8.26
C ARG A 380 9.72 8.32 -7.81
N LEU A 381 10.96 7.82 -7.89
CA LEU A 381 12.17 8.62 -7.63
C LEU A 381 12.29 9.77 -8.63
N MET A 382 11.97 9.56 -9.91
CA MET A 382 11.90 10.64 -10.91
C MET A 382 10.87 11.71 -10.53
N GLN A 383 9.67 11.31 -10.06
CA GLN A 383 8.66 12.26 -9.57
C GLN A 383 9.13 13.05 -8.33
N LEU A 384 9.92 12.44 -7.46
CA LEU A 384 10.41 13.08 -6.24
C LEU A 384 11.52 14.11 -6.51
N GLU A 385 12.23 13.99 -7.62
CA GLU A 385 13.20 15.03 -8.04
C GLU A 385 12.52 16.32 -8.51
N ASP A 386 11.28 16.24 -9.02
CA ASP A 386 10.50 17.42 -9.44
C ASP A 386 9.13 17.47 -8.74
N PRO A 387 9.07 17.77 -7.45
CA PRO A 387 7.84 17.78 -6.68
C PRO A 387 6.88 18.92 -7.06
N VAL A 388 7.39 19.95 -7.77
CA VAL A 388 6.63 21.16 -8.13
C VAL A 388 5.69 20.87 -9.30
N ASN A 389 6.18 20.18 -10.33
CA ASN A 389 5.42 19.98 -11.58
C ASN A 389 4.36 18.87 -11.48
N ARG A 390 4.31 18.11 -10.37
CA ARG A 390 3.32 17.04 -10.11
C ARG A 390 3.12 16.09 -11.31
N ILE A 391 4.22 15.73 -11.98
CA ILE A 391 4.23 14.87 -13.16
C ILE A 391 3.49 13.57 -12.84
N GLN A 392 2.56 13.17 -13.68
CA GLN A 392 1.83 11.92 -13.52
C GLN A 392 2.71 10.71 -13.92
N MET A 393 2.34 9.52 -13.46
CA MET A 393 3.09 8.29 -13.77
C MET A 393 3.13 8.04 -15.27
N ILE A 394 2.04 8.30 -15.96
CA ILE A 394 1.93 8.12 -17.41
C ILE A 394 2.85 9.08 -18.17
N ASP A 395 2.99 10.33 -17.72
CA ASP A 395 3.87 11.31 -18.36
C ASP A 395 5.34 10.86 -18.29
N ILE A 396 5.76 10.30 -17.13
CA ILE A 396 7.10 9.72 -16.99
C ILE A 396 7.29 8.54 -17.95
N MET A 397 6.29 7.67 -18.10
CA MET A 397 6.37 6.55 -19.03
C MET A 397 6.51 7.02 -20.48
N ASP A 398 5.81 8.07 -20.87
CA ASP A 398 5.90 8.66 -22.21
C ASP A 398 7.25 9.35 -22.42
N GLU A 399 7.77 10.03 -21.41
CA GLU A 399 9.12 10.60 -21.42
C GLU A 399 10.17 9.50 -21.61
N VAL A 400 10.12 8.44 -20.82
CA VAL A 400 11.03 7.28 -20.91
C VAL A 400 10.91 6.57 -22.26
N ASP A 401 9.68 6.45 -22.81
CA ASP A 401 9.52 5.87 -24.17
C ASP A 401 10.15 6.75 -25.25
N SER A 402 10.11 8.06 -25.08
CA SER A 402 10.68 9.03 -26.01
C SER A 402 12.19 9.13 -25.88
N ASP A 403 12.69 9.39 -24.69
CA ASP A 403 14.12 9.56 -24.36
C ASP A 403 14.53 8.73 -23.14
N LEU A 404 15.28 7.66 -23.39
CA LEU A 404 15.76 6.77 -22.33
C LEU A 404 16.90 7.39 -21.49
N THR A 405 17.44 8.55 -21.85
CA THR A 405 18.52 9.18 -21.08
C THR A 405 18.04 9.65 -19.71
N CYS A 406 16.77 10.04 -19.59
CA CYS A 406 16.16 10.50 -18.34
C CYS A 406 16.20 9.45 -17.22
N VAL A 407 16.12 8.16 -17.58
CA VAL A 407 16.10 7.05 -16.61
C VAL A 407 17.49 6.47 -16.34
N ALA A 408 18.47 6.74 -17.17
CA ALA A 408 19.79 6.12 -17.10
C ALA A 408 20.48 6.34 -15.74
N LYS A 409 20.40 7.56 -15.19
CA LYS A 409 21.00 7.90 -13.89
C LYS A 409 20.41 7.08 -12.75
N PHE A 410 19.12 6.76 -12.75
CA PHE A 410 18.46 5.99 -11.68
C PHE A 410 18.79 4.49 -11.71
N ILE A 411 19.24 3.98 -12.83
CA ILE A 411 19.53 2.55 -13.03
C ILE A 411 21.03 2.26 -12.96
N PHE A 412 21.86 3.12 -13.57
CA PHE A 412 23.27 2.87 -13.78
C PHE A 412 24.20 3.70 -12.91
N GLU A 413 23.66 4.69 -12.17
CA GLU A 413 24.40 5.53 -11.25
C GLU A 413 23.90 5.34 -9.82
N PRO A 414 24.75 5.60 -8.78
CA PRO A 414 24.32 5.59 -7.40
C PRO A 414 23.33 6.73 -7.14
N ILE A 415 22.16 6.42 -6.57
CA ILE A 415 21.19 7.42 -6.14
C ILE A 415 21.58 7.91 -4.75
N PRO A 416 21.69 9.23 -4.50
CA PRO A 416 21.96 9.77 -3.17
C PRO A 416 20.91 9.34 -2.14
N SER A 417 21.32 9.19 -0.87
CA SER A 417 20.37 8.99 0.22
C SER A 417 19.43 10.18 0.32
N MET A 418 18.17 9.93 0.57
CA MET A 418 17.13 10.96 0.74
C MET A 418 17.19 11.62 2.12
N TYR A 419 18.09 11.16 3.02
CA TYR A 419 18.29 11.65 4.39
C TYR A 419 19.77 11.79 4.75
#